data_97469c5d96221597033af048b254fa5e
#
_entry.id   97469c5d96221597033af048b254fa5e
#
_cell.length_a   1.000
_cell.length_b   1.000
_cell.length_c   1.000
_cell.angle_alpha   90.00
_cell.angle_beta   90.00
_cell.angle_gamma   90.00
#
_symmetry.space_group_name_H-M   'P 1'
#
loop_
_entity.id
_entity.type
_entity.pdbx_description
1 polymer ?
#
loop_
_entity_poly.entity_id
_entity_poly.type
_entity_poly.pdbx_seq_one_letter_code
_entity_poly.pdbx_strand_id
1 'polypeptide(L)'
;MKILVINCGSSSLKYQLINPESEEVFAKGLCERIGIDGSKMEYEVVAKDFEKKLETHMPSHKEALELVISHLTDKEIGVIASVDEVDAIGHRVVHGGEEFAQSVLINDEVLKAIEANNDLAPLHNPANLMGIRTCMELMPGKKNVAVFDTAFHQTMKPEAFMYPLPYEDYKELKVRKYGFHGTSHLYVSGIMREIMGNPEHSKIIVCHLGNGASITAVKDGKSVDTSMGLTPLQGLMMGTRCGDIDPAAVLFVKNKRGLTDAQMDERMNKKSGILGLFGKSSDCRDLENAVVEGDERAILAESVSMHRLRSYIGAYAAVMGGVDAICFTGGIGENSSMTREKALEGLEFLGVELDKEINSVRKKGNVKLSKDSSKVLIYKIPTNEELVIARDTFRLAK
;
A
#
# COMPACT_ATOMS: atom_id res chain seq x y z
N MET A 1 -4.05 0.06 25.55
CA MET A 1 -4.12 -1.32 24.97
C MET A 1 -2.88 -1.58 24.14
N LYS A 2 -2.37 -2.82 24.17
CA LYS A 2 -1.27 -3.28 23.30
C LYS A 2 -1.86 -4.09 22.15
N ILE A 3 -1.78 -3.56 20.93
CA ILE A 3 -2.30 -4.20 19.73
C ILE A 3 -1.14 -4.80 18.94
N LEU A 4 -1.24 -6.08 18.62
CA LEU A 4 -0.31 -6.74 17.70
C LEU A 4 -0.85 -6.61 16.29
N VAL A 5 -0.15 -5.86 15.45
CA VAL A 5 -0.47 -5.71 14.02
C VAL A 5 0.34 -6.72 13.24
N ILE A 6 -0.34 -7.47 12.37
CA ILE A 6 0.23 -8.53 11.54
C ILE A 6 -0.11 -8.27 10.06
N ASN A 7 0.91 -8.36 9.22
CA ASN A 7 0.78 -8.32 7.77
C ASN A 7 1.55 -9.51 7.17
N CYS A 8 0.81 -10.56 6.81
CA CYS A 8 1.35 -11.78 6.20
C CYS A 8 1.34 -11.67 4.68
N GLY A 9 2.53 -11.72 4.07
CA GLY A 9 2.69 -11.98 2.64
C GLY A 9 2.96 -13.46 2.38
N SER A 10 3.13 -13.85 1.11
CA SER A 10 3.36 -15.26 0.71
C SER A 10 4.63 -15.87 1.34
N SER A 11 5.68 -15.07 1.54
CA SER A 11 6.97 -15.49 2.13
C SER A 11 7.51 -14.47 3.13
N SER A 12 6.65 -13.63 3.70
CA SER A 12 7.04 -12.60 4.67
C SER A 12 5.97 -12.39 5.72
N LEU A 13 6.39 -11.91 6.89
CA LEU A 13 5.51 -11.52 7.99
C LEU A 13 6.08 -10.24 8.60
N LYS A 14 5.40 -9.10 8.37
CA LYS A 14 5.69 -7.84 9.06
C LYS A 14 4.80 -7.74 10.30
N TYR A 15 5.38 -7.28 11.40
CA TYR A 15 4.65 -7.15 12.65
C TYR A 15 5.02 -5.87 13.41
N GLN A 16 4.09 -5.43 14.25
CA GLN A 16 4.30 -4.30 15.13
C GLN A 16 3.42 -4.43 16.37
N LEU A 17 4.00 -4.32 17.56
CA LEU A 17 3.26 -4.18 18.81
C LEU A 17 3.18 -2.69 19.15
N ILE A 18 1.96 -2.16 19.22
CA ILE A 18 1.72 -0.72 19.32
C ILE A 18 0.59 -0.41 20.32
N ASN A 19 0.70 0.72 21.01
CA ASN A 19 -0.42 1.36 21.70
C ASN A 19 -1.06 2.40 20.76
N PRO A 20 -2.29 2.18 20.25
CA PRO A 20 -2.91 3.08 19.28
C PRO A 20 -3.35 4.43 19.86
N GLU A 21 -3.45 4.57 21.19
CA GLU A 21 -3.85 5.83 21.86
C GLU A 21 -2.66 6.76 22.05
N SER A 22 -1.51 6.24 22.49
CA SER A 22 -0.26 7.01 22.62
C SER A 22 0.59 7.00 21.37
N GLU A 23 0.27 6.15 20.38
CA GLU A 23 1.07 5.86 19.17
C GLU A 23 2.45 5.29 19.47
N GLU A 24 2.68 4.83 20.68
CA GLU A 24 3.92 4.22 21.11
C GLU A 24 4.09 2.84 20.47
N VAL A 25 5.17 2.68 19.72
CA VAL A 25 5.60 1.40 19.15
C VAL A 25 6.55 0.74 20.15
N PHE A 26 6.13 -0.36 20.75
CA PHE A 26 6.96 -1.13 21.68
C PHE A 26 8.04 -1.92 20.94
N ALA A 27 7.60 -2.70 19.94
CA ALA A 27 8.49 -3.47 19.08
C ALA A 27 7.90 -3.58 17.67
N LYS A 28 8.78 -3.76 16.70
CA LYS A 28 8.43 -4.03 15.31
C LYS A 28 9.47 -4.93 14.66
N GLY A 29 9.14 -5.49 13.51
CA GLY A 29 10.08 -6.28 12.74
C GLY A 29 9.49 -6.93 11.51
N LEU A 30 10.33 -7.74 10.88
CA LEU A 30 10.04 -8.39 9.61
C LEU A 30 10.68 -9.78 9.59
N CYS A 31 9.90 -10.79 9.27
CA CYS A 31 10.39 -12.09 8.85
C CYS A 31 10.34 -12.19 7.34
N GLU A 32 11.43 -12.56 6.70
CA GLU A 32 11.53 -12.69 5.24
C GLU A 32 11.97 -14.09 4.84
N ARG A 33 11.66 -14.45 3.58
CA ARG A 33 12.01 -15.75 2.99
C ARG A 33 11.45 -16.94 3.78
N ILE A 34 10.25 -16.77 4.37
CA ILE A 34 9.53 -17.85 5.06
C ILE A 34 9.24 -18.97 4.06
N GLY A 35 9.55 -20.22 4.43
CA GLY A 35 9.42 -21.38 3.58
C GLY A 35 10.50 -21.51 2.49
N ILE A 36 11.52 -20.67 2.51
CA ILE A 36 12.63 -20.64 1.53
C ILE A 36 13.96 -20.60 2.29
N ASP A 37 15.01 -21.17 1.70
CA ASP A 37 16.34 -21.14 2.29
C ASP A 37 16.85 -19.72 2.55
N GLY A 38 17.54 -19.51 3.68
CA GLY A 38 18.09 -18.22 4.07
C GLY A 38 17.03 -17.28 4.66
N SER A 39 16.07 -17.84 5.41
CA SER A 39 15.07 -17.05 6.15
C SER A 39 15.73 -16.12 7.16
N LYS A 40 15.21 -14.89 7.28
CA LYS A 40 15.74 -13.82 8.14
C LYS A 40 14.64 -13.22 8.98
N MET A 41 14.99 -12.84 10.20
CA MET A 41 14.15 -12.06 11.09
C MET A 41 14.85 -10.77 11.51
N GLU A 42 14.14 -9.68 11.45
CA GLU A 42 14.49 -8.41 12.07
C GLU A 42 13.56 -8.17 13.26
N TYR A 43 14.14 -7.74 14.38
CA TYR A 43 13.43 -7.38 15.61
C TYR A 43 14.00 -6.07 16.14
N GLU A 44 13.16 -5.08 16.35
CA GLU A 44 13.54 -3.74 16.83
C GLU A 44 12.67 -3.38 18.06
N VAL A 45 13.32 -2.95 19.13
CA VAL A 45 12.67 -2.34 20.31
C VAL A 45 12.93 -0.85 20.28
N VAL A 46 11.91 -0.09 19.85
CA VAL A 46 12.04 1.33 19.53
C VAL A 46 12.49 2.16 20.74
N ALA A 47 11.92 1.92 21.93
CA ALA A 47 12.25 2.67 23.15
C ALA A 47 13.68 2.43 23.67
N LYS A 48 14.32 1.33 23.27
CA LYS A 48 15.67 0.93 23.72
C LYS A 48 16.74 1.17 22.66
N ASP A 49 16.36 1.67 21.46
CA ASP A 49 17.25 1.74 20.28
C ASP A 49 17.98 0.41 20.03
N PHE A 50 17.26 -0.70 20.23
CA PHE A 50 17.79 -2.05 20.12
C PHE A 50 17.29 -2.69 18.83
N GLU A 51 18.21 -3.19 18.01
CA GLU A 51 17.92 -3.94 16.79
C GLU A 51 18.66 -5.28 16.81
N LYS A 52 17.98 -6.35 16.43
CA LYS A 52 18.54 -7.68 16.25
C LYS A 52 18.14 -8.23 14.87
N LYS A 53 19.13 -8.65 14.11
CA LYS A 53 18.95 -9.38 12.86
C LYS A 53 19.51 -10.78 13.01
N LEU A 54 18.74 -11.78 12.62
CA LEU A 54 19.17 -13.16 12.69
C LEU A 54 18.73 -13.93 11.44
N GLU A 55 19.60 -14.82 11.00
CA GLU A 55 19.27 -15.86 10.05
C GLU A 55 18.83 -17.09 10.82
N THR A 56 17.63 -17.55 10.56
CA THR A 56 17.06 -18.71 11.24
C THR A 56 16.07 -19.40 10.34
N HIS A 57 15.99 -20.71 10.44
CA HIS A 57 15.06 -21.49 9.61
C HIS A 57 13.62 -21.24 10.04
N MET A 58 12.80 -20.76 9.11
CA MET A 58 11.37 -20.54 9.29
C MET A 58 10.62 -21.28 8.16
N PRO A 59 10.28 -22.58 8.36
CA PRO A 59 9.67 -23.41 7.33
C PRO A 59 8.23 -22.97 7.00
N SER A 60 7.54 -22.32 7.93
CA SER A 60 6.21 -21.76 7.70
C SER A 60 5.95 -20.49 8.48
N HIS A 61 4.82 -19.85 8.24
CA HIS A 61 4.37 -18.66 8.99
C HIS A 61 4.10 -18.97 10.47
N LYS A 62 3.84 -20.23 10.82
CA LYS A 62 3.66 -20.63 12.21
C LYS A 62 4.96 -20.47 13.00
N GLU A 63 6.06 -21.04 12.52
CA GLU A 63 7.36 -20.88 13.15
C GLU A 63 7.85 -19.44 13.15
N ALA A 64 7.55 -18.70 12.09
CA ALA A 64 7.85 -17.27 12.05
C ALA A 64 7.11 -16.51 13.16
N LEU A 65 5.81 -16.76 13.36
CA LEU A 65 5.02 -16.12 14.40
C LEU A 65 5.42 -16.59 15.81
N GLU A 66 5.71 -17.87 16.01
CA GLU A 66 6.26 -18.41 17.27
C GLU A 66 7.58 -17.71 17.62
N LEU A 67 8.44 -17.50 16.64
CA LEU A 67 9.69 -16.76 16.81
C LEU A 67 9.45 -15.30 17.19
N VAL A 68 8.49 -14.63 16.55
CA VAL A 68 8.07 -13.26 16.91
C VAL A 68 7.61 -13.21 18.37
N ILE A 69 6.71 -14.11 18.76
CA ILE A 69 6.18 -14.20 20.13
C ILE A 69 7.32 -14.43 21.12
N SER A 70 8.25 -15.34 20.82
CA SER A 70 9.38 -15.63 21.68
C SER A 70 10.28 -14.40 21.93
N HIS A 71 10.47 -13.55 20.91
CA HIS A 71 11.24 -12.31 21.06
C HIS A 71 10.46 -11.23 21.81
N LEU A 72 9.17 -11.11 21.57
CA LEU A 72 8.31 -10.16 22.30
C LEU A 72 8.26 -10.47 23.81
N THR A 73 8.34 -11.75 24.18
CA THR A 73 8.24 -12.24 25.58
C THR A 73 9.60 -12.61 26.20
N ASP A 74 10.71 -12.38 25.51
CA ASP A 74 12.06 -12.68 26.01
C ASP A 74 12.37 -11.85 27.27
N LYS A 75 13.10 -12.46 28.23
CA LYS A 75 13.38 -11.82 29.51
C LYS A 75 14.35 -10.63 29.43
N GLU A 76 15.21 -10.59 28.41
CA GLU A 76 16.25 -9.56 28.25
C GLU A 76 15.85 -8.50 27.24
N ILE A 77 15.34 -8.94 26.08
CA ILE A 77 15.04 -8.08 24.94
C ILE A 77 13.53 -7.88 24.70
N GLY A 78 12.68 -8.59 25.40
CA GLY A 78 11.23 -8.51 25.22
C GLY A 78 10.62 -7.20 25.74
N VAL A 79 9.38 -6.97 25.32
CA VAL A 79 8.58 -5.77 25.63
C VAL A 79 7.28 -6.10 26.38
N ILE A 80 6.99 -7.40 26.54
CA ILE A 80 5.87 -7.94 27.32
C ILE A 80 6.33 -9.16 28.12
N ALA A 81 5.71 -9.40 29.28
CA ALA A 81 6.05 -10.56 30.10
C ALA A 81 5.41 -11.87 29.60
N SER A 82 4.23 -11.77 28.99
CA SER A 82 3.53 -12.89 28.35
C SER A 82 2.62 -12.40 27.23
N VAL A 83 2.15 -13.32 26.39
CA VAL A 83 1.17 -13.04 25.33
C VAL A 83 -0.18 -12.53 25.87
N ASP A 84 -0.45 -12.71 27.16
CA ASP A 84 -1.68 -12.20 27.80
C ASP A 84 -1.75 -10.68 27.78
N GLU A 85 -0.59 -10.01 27.73
CA GLU A 85 -0.52 -8.56 27.61
C GLU A 85 -0.88 -8.02 26.22
N VAL A 86 -0.99 -8.87 25.20
CA VAL A 86 -1.57 -8.50 23.90
C VAL A 86 -3.08 -8.46 24.06
N ASP A 87 -3.69 -7.30 23.92
CA ASP A 87 -5.13 -7.13 24.12
C ASP A 87 -5.95 -7.61 22.90
N ALA A 88 -5.47 -7.34 21.69
CA ALA A 88 -6.09 -7.78 20.45
C ALA A 88 -5.07 -7.81 19.28
N ILE A 89 -5.47 -8.42 18.17
CA ILE A 89 -4.62 -8.62 16.98
C ILE A 89 -5.32 -8.00 15.78
N GLY A 90 -4.62 -7.10 15.08
CA GLY A 90 -5.07 -6.51 13.83
C GLY A 90 -4.37 -7.13 12.64
N HIS A 91 -5.12 -7.57 11.65
CA HIS A 91 -4.59 -8.20 10.44
C HIS A 91 -4.85 -7.33 9.22
N ARG A 92 -3.80 -7.06 8.45
CA ARG A 92 -3.98 -6.58 7.09
C ARG A 92 -4.51 -7.71 6.22
N VAL A 93 -5.62 -7.49 5.54
CA VAL A 93 -6.19 -8.38 4.53
C VAL A 93 -6.26 -7.61 3.21
N VAL A 94 -5.75 -8.21 2.13
CA VAL A 94 -5.62 -7.46 0.88
C VAL A 94 -6.98 -7.26 0.23
N HIS A 95 -7.84 -8.27 0.17
CA HIS A 95 -9.10 -8.17 -0.57
C HIS A 95 -10.31 -8.64 0.25
N GLY A 96 -11.26 -7.72 0.43
CA GLY A 96 -12.52 -8.00 1.14
C GLY A 96 -13.75 -8.14 0.24
N GLY A 97 -13.57 -8.12 -1.09
CA GLY A 97 -14.70 -8.12 -2.03
C GLY A 97 -15.58 -6.89 -1.89
N GLU A 98 -16.85 -7.02 -2.22
CA GLU A 98 -17.89 -6.00 -1.98
C GLU A 98 -18.51 -6.10 -0.58
N GLU A 99 -18.20 -7.17 0.15
CA GLU A 99 -18.82 -7.50 1.43
C GLU A 99 -18.28 -6.64 2.58
N PHE A 100 -17.01 -6.22 2.48
CA PHE A 100 -16.34 -5.47 3.54
C PHE A 100 -15.97 -4.05 3.10
N ALA A 101 -16.83 -3.11 3.46
CA ALA A 101 -16.58 -1.67 3.30
C ALA A 101 -15.88 -1.03 4.51
N GLN A 102 -15.57 -1.82 5.54
CA GLN A 102 -14.91 -1.40 6.78
C GLN A 102 -14.22 -2.59 7.45
N SER A 103 -13.39 -2.28 8.45
CA SER A 103 -12.74 -3.29 9.28
C SER A 103 -13.77 -4.03 10.14
N VAL A 104 -13.56 -5.34 10.38
CA VAL A 104 -14.49 -6.21 11.09
C VAL A 104 -13.80 -7.13 12.10
N LEU A 105 -14.50 -7.49 13.18
CA LEU A 105 -14.10 -8.60 14.04
C LEU A 105 -14.17 -9.90 13.27
N ILE A 106 -13.12 -10.71 13.36
CA ILE A 106 -13.01 -11.99 12.66
C ILE A 106 -13.81 -13.05 13.40
N ASN A 107 -14.69 -13.71 12.66
CA ASN A 107 -15.40 -14.92 13.02
C ASN A 107 -15.37 -15.91 11.83
N ASP A 108 -16.00 -17.07 11.95
CA ASP A 108 -16.02 -18.09 10.90
C ASP A 108 -16.65 -17.60 9.59
N GLU A 109 -17.63 -16.70 9.65
CA GLU A 109 -18.28 -16.12 8.47
C GLU A 109 -17.32 -15.18 7.73
N VAL A 110 -16.59 -14.35 8.47
CA VAL A 110 -15.55 -13.47 7.91
C VAL A 110 -14.42 -14.26 7.27
N LEU A 111 -13.96 -15.36 7.92
CA LEU A 111 -12.93 -16.23 7.34
C LEU A 111 -13.41 -16.85 6.02
N LYS A 112 -14.65 -17.35 5.96
CA LYS A 112 -15.23 -17.90 4.72
C LYS A 112 -15.36 -16.87 3.63
N ALA A 113 -15.77 -15.64 3.97
CA ALA A 113 -15.89 -14.55 3.02
C ALA A 113 -14.52 -14.12 2.46
N ILE A 114 -13.47 -14.04 3.30
CA ILE A 114 -12.10 -13.77 2.82
C ILE A 114 -11.64 -14.91 1.89
N GLU A 115 -11.93 -16.17 2.25
CA GLU A 115 -11.57 -17.35 1.43
C GLU A 115 -12.28 -17.35 0.07
N ALA A 116 -13.55 -16.94 0.03
CA ALA A 116 -14.33 -16.80 -1.21
C ALA A 116 -13.74 -15.74 -2.16
N ASN A 117 -12.97 -14.79 -1.66
CA ASN A 117 -12.28 -13.76 -2.43
C ASN A 117 -10.83 -14.14 -2.80
N ASN A 118 -10.40 -15.39 -2.62
CA ASN A 118 -9.04 -15.83 -2.96
C ASN A 118 -8.72 -15.64 -4.45
N ASP A 119 -9.69 -15.85 -5.33
CA ASP A 119 -9.51 -15.69 -6.79
C ASP A 119 -9.24 -14.23 -7.19
N LEU A 120 -9.70 -13.26 -6.40
CA LEU A 120 -9.44 -11.84 -6.60
C LEU A 120 -8.05 -11.40 -6.10
N ALA A 121 -7.46 -12.14 -5.15
CA ALA A 121 -6.14 -11.88 -4.59
C ALA A 121 -5.36 -13.18 -4.30
N PRO A 122 -5.08 -14.01 -5.33
CA PRO A 122 -4.55 -15.38 -5.15
C PRO A 122 -3.16 -15.42 -4.51
N LEU A 123 -2.37 -14.35 -4.64
CA LEU A 123 -1.04 -14.25 -4.04
C LEU A 123 -1.06 -13.71 -2.59
N HIS A 124 -2.20 -13.21 -2.11
CA HIS A 124 -2.26 -12.47 -0.84
C HIS A 124 -3.27 -13.06 0.14
N ASN A 125 -4.55 -13.20 -0.24
CA ASN A 125 -5.60 -13.65 0.67
C ASN A 125 -5.31 -15.02 1.31
N PRO A 126 -4.79 -16.04 0.60
CA PRO A 126 -4.42 -17.31 1.24
C PRO A 126 -3.37 -17.14 2.34
N ALA A 127 -2.37 -16.28 2.13
CA ALA A 127 -1.34 -15.99 3.13
C ALA A 127 -1.91 -15.19 4.31
N ASN A 128 -2.81 -14.23 4.05
CA ASN A 128 -3.50 -13.48 5.10
C ASN A 128 -4.34 -14.42 5.98
N LEU A 129 -5.14 -15.32 5.37
CA LEU A 129 -5.92 -16.32 6.09
C LEU A 129 -5.06 -17.25 6.95
N MET A 130 -3.93 -17.71 6.40
CA MET A 130 -2.98 -18.54 7.14
C MET A 130 -2.44 -17.77 8.37
N GLY A 131 -2.03 -16.51 8.21
CA GLY A 131 -1.59 -15.66 9.32
C GLY A 131 -2.66 -15.48 10.39
N ILE A 132 -3.91 -15.23 9.99
CA ILE A 132 -5.05 -15.10 10.92
C ILE A 132 -5.25 -16.39 11.71
N ARG A 133 -5.37 -17.54 11.02
CA ARG A 133 -5.59 -18.84 11.66
C ARG A 133 -4.45 -19.20 12.61
N THR A 134 -3.21 -18.90 12.23
CA THR A 134 -2.03 -19.10 13.09
C THR A 134 -2.10 -18.23 14.35
N CYS A 135 -2.46 -16.95 14.24
CA CYS A 135 -2.63 -16.09 15.40
C CYS A 135 -3.74 -16.60 16.34
N MET A 136 -4.86 -17.06 15.80
CA MET A 136 -5.97 -17.63 16.59
C MET A 136 -5.55 -18.92 17.32
N GLU A 137 -4.69 -19.74 16.71
CA GLU A 137 -4.15 -20.96 17.32
C GLU A 137 -3.14 -20.63 18.45
N LEU A 138 -2.21 -19.73 18.21
CA LEU A 138 -1.12 -19.40 19.16
C LEU A 138 -1.54 -18.45 20.29
N MET A 139 -2.58 -17.67 20.06
CA MET A 139 -3.14 -16.72 21.04
C MET A 139 -4.66 -16.91 21.17
N PRO A 140 -5.11 -18.05 21.72
CA PRO A 140 -6.54 -18.37 21.81
C PRO A 140 -7.26 -17.35 22.68
N GLY A 141 -8.51 -17.02 22.30
CA GLY A 141 -9.36 -16.09 23.02
C GLY A 141 -9.06 -14.60 22.76
N LYS A 142 -7.99 -14.25 22.07
CA LYS A 142 -7.74 -12.87 21.67
C LYS A 142 -8.68 -12.46 20.53
N LYS A 143 -9.23 -11.24 20.60
CA LYS A 143 -10.01 -10.66 19.51
C LYS A 143 -9.09 -10.41 18.31
N ASN A 144 -9.52 -10.86 17.13
CA ASN A 144 -8.83 -10.64 15.87
C ASN A 144 -9.68 -9.74 14.98
N VAL A 145 -9.07 -8.76 14.31
CA VAL A 145 -9.73 -7.79 13.43
C VAL A 145 -9.11 -7.84 12.05
N ALA A 146 -9.93 -7.94 11.02
CA ALA A 146 -9.51 -7.80 9.62
C ALA A 146 -9.65 -6.34 9.16
N VAL A 147 -8.59 -5.79 8.61
CA VAL A 147 -8.52 -4.46 8.01
C VAL A 147 -8.18 -4.64 6.53
N PHE A 148 -9.10 -4.22 5.64
CA PHE A 148 -9.02 -4.51 4.22
C PHE A 148 -8.41 -3.36 3.43
N ASP A 149 -7.43 -3.65 2.58
CA ASP A 149 -6.84 -2.65 1.67
C ASP A 149 -7.84 -2.05 0.69
N THR A 150 -8.89 -2.80 0.36
CA THR A 150 -9.94 -2.38 -0.57
C THR A 150 -11.06 -1.58 0.09
N ALA A 151 -11.19 -1.60 1.42
CA ALA A 151 -12.35 -1.05 2.14
C ALA A 151 -12.53 0.45 1.92
N PHE A 152 -11.45 1.23 1.96
CA PHE A 152 -11.51 2.69 1.76
C PHE A 152 -12.11 3.08 0.41
N HIS A 153 -11.89 2.26 -0.63
CA HIS A 153 -12.36 2.51 -1.98
C HIS A 153 -13.80 2.06 -2.23
N GLN A 154 -14.47 1.41 -1.27
CA GLN A 154 -15.87 1.01 -1.40
C GLN A 154 -16.84 2.19 -1.42
N THR A 155 -16.35 3.41 -1.17
CA THR A 155 -17.14 4.65 -1.32
C THR A 155 -17.22 5.16 -2.76
N MET A 156 -16.49 4.53 -3.71
CA MET A 156 -16.62 4.83 -5.13
C MET A 156 -18.02 4.54 -5.64
N LYS A 157 -18.54 5.43 -6.50
CA LYS A 157 -19.83 5.23 -7.15
C LYS A 157 -19.73 4.26 -8.34
N PRO A 158 -20.85 3.69 -8.81
CA PRO A 158 -20.87 2.76 -9.93
C PRO A 158 -20.15 3.27 -11.19
N GLU A 159 -20.31 4.53 -11.52
CA GLU A 159 -19.65 5.15 -12.68
C GLU A 159 -18.11 5.19 -12.59
N ALA A 160 -17.55 5.08 -11.37
CA ALA A 160 -16.12 5.06 -11.15
C ALA A 160 -15.55 3.63 -11.05
N PHE A 161 -16.32 2.68 -10.51
CA PHE A 161 -15.81 1.32 -10.32
C PHE A 161 -16.17 0.33 -11.43
N MET A 162 -17.21 0.61 -12.26
CA MET A 162 -17.62 -0.31 -13.32
C MET A 162 -16.63 -0.30 -14.48
N TYR A 163 -16.26 -1.50 -14.94
CA TYR A 163 -15.64 -1.63 -16.26
C TYR A 163 -16.71 -1.65 -17.36
N PRO A 164 -16.45 -1.08 -18.52
CA PRO A 164 -17.37 -1.12 -19.66
C PRO A 164 -17.31 -2.50 -20.37
N LEU A 165 -17.55 -3.55 -19.62
CA LEU A 165 -17.69 -4.94 -20.04
C LEU A 165 -19.18 -5.33 -19.98
N PRO A 166 -19.59 -6.51 -20.50
CA PRO A 166 -20.93 -7.02 -20.29
C PRO A 166 -21.31 -6.97 -18.81
N TYR A 167 -22.51 -6.50 -18.50
CA TYR A 167 -22.96 -6.28 -17.11
C TYR A 167 -22.98 -7.56 -16.29
N GLU A 168 -23.14 -8.71 -16.94
CA GLU A 168 -23.11 -10.05 -16.38
C GLU A 168 -21.76 -10.36 -15.72
N ASP A 169 -20.64 -9.90 -16.30
CA ASP A 169 -19.31 -10.09 -15.72
C ASP A 169 -19.19 -9.43 -14.34
N TYR A 170 -19.82 -8.27 -14.16
CA TYR A 170 -19.92 -7.67 -12.84
C TYR A 170 -20.83 -8.46 -11.91
N LYS A 171 -22.02 -8.82 -12.38
CA LYS A 171 -23.04 -9.49 -11.56
C LYS A 171 -22.60 -10.86 -11.07
N GLU A 172 -22.03 -11.65 -11.97
CA GLU A 172 -21.71 -13.07 -11.70
C GLU A 172 -20.30 -13.24 -11.18
N LEU A 173 -19.32 -12.48 -11.73
CA LEU A 173 -17.91 -12.65 -11.44
C LEU A 173 -17.33 -11.53 -10.56
N LYS A 174 -18.15 -10.53 -10.19
CA LYS A 174 -17.72 -9.37 -9.40
C LYS A 174 -16.57 -8.58 -10.04
N VAL A 175 -16.51 -8.57 -11.38
CA VAL A 175 -15.49 -7.84 -12.13
C VAL A 175 -15.77 -6.35 -12.08
N ARG A 176 -15.01 -5.65 -11.25
CA ARG A 176 -15.07 -4.21 -11.04
C ARG A 176 -13.71 -3.69 -10.54
N LYS A 177 -13.55 -2.37 -10.53
CA LYS A 177 -12.43 -1.73 -9.84
C LYS A 177 -12.67 -1.80 -8.31
N TYR A 178 -11.72 -2.35 -7.56
CA TYR A 178 -11.69 -2.35 -6.10
C TYR A 178 -10.72 -1.32 -5.54
N GLY A 179 -9.53 -1.22 -6.13
CA GLY A 179 -8.45 -0.39 -5.61
C GLY A 179 -7.73 -1.04 -4.44
N PHE A 180 -6.50 -0.58 -4.18
CA PHE A 180 -5.64 -1.11 -3.12
C PHE A 180 -4.88 0.04 -2.44
N HIS A 181 -4.02 -0.26 -1.47
CA HIS A 181 -3.38 0.70 -0.57
C HIS A 181 -4.41 1.60 0.16
N GLY A 182 -5.63 1.12 0.33
CA GLY A 182 -6.72 1.90 0.93
C GLY A 182 -6.40 2.41 2.31
N THR A 183 -5.72 1.60 3.13
CA THR A 183 -5.26 1.98 4.47
C THR A 183 -4.30 3.17 4.43
N SER A 184 -3.35 3.18 3.48
CA SER A 184 -2.43 4.30 3.27
C SER A 184 -3.15 5.54 2.76
N HIS A 185 -4.01 5.40 1.75
CA HIS A 185 -4.79 6.52 1.21
C HIS A 185 -5.70 7.16 2.26
N LEU A 186 -6.35 6.34 3.09
CA LEU A 186 -7.16 6.80 4.23
C LEU A 186 -6.32 7.61 5.23
N TYR A 187 -5.17 7.05 5.65
CA TYR A 187 -4.28 7.71 6.61
C TYR A 187 -3.79 9.06 6.10
N VAL A 188 -3.19 9.07 4.92
CA VAL A 188 -2.55 10.28 4.35
C VAL A 188 -3.57 11.36 4.06
N SER A 189 -4.74 11.01 3.50
CA SER A 189 -5.80 11.99 3.27
C SER A 189 -6.42 12.51 4.57
N GLY A 190 -6.50 11.68 5.61
CA GLY A 190 -6.92 12.07 6.95
C GLY A 190 -5.99 13.11 7.56
N ILE A 191 -4.68 12.83 7.58
CA ILE A 191 -3.66 13.78 8.05
C ILE A 191 -3.69 15.09 7.23
N MET A 192 -3.85 15.01 5.90
CA MET A 192 -3.95 16.22 5.09
C MET A 192 -5.18 17.05 5.44
N ARG A 193 -6.34 16.43 5.70
CA ARG A 193 -7.54 17.14 6.16
C ARG A 193 -7.32 17.81 7.51
N GLU A 194 -6.64 17.16 8.44
CA GLU A 194 -6.24 17.76 9.73
C GLU A 194 -5.36 19.00 9.52
N ILE A 195 -4.34 18.90 8.66
CA ILE A 195 -3.45 20.03 8.29
C ILE A 195 -4.26 21.20 7.68
N MET A 196 -5.30 20.88 6.90
CA MET A 196 -6.20 21.89 6.31
C MET A 196 -7.23 22.46 7.30
N GLY A 197 -7.24 22.01 8.57
CA GLY A 197 -8.22 22.44 9.59
C GLY A 197 -9.56 21.74 9.51
N ASN A 198 -9.61 20.51 8.98
CA ASN A 198 -10.81 19.67 8.83
C ASN A 198 -11.98 20.38 8.11
N PRO A 199 -11.77 20.90 6.89
CA PRO A 199 -12.83 21.58 6.16
C PRO A 199 -13.98 20.61 5.85
N GLU A 200 -15.21 21.14 5.76
CA GLU A 200 -16.38 20.37 5.34
C GLU A 200 -16.19 19.79 3.94
N HIS A 201 -15.64 20.60 3.03
CA HIS A 201 -15.33 20.20 1.67
C HIS A 201 -13.83 20.19 1.41
N SER A 202 -13.33 19.12 0.80
CA SER A 202 -11.93 18.95 0.45
C SER A 202 -11.76 18.05 -0.78
N LYS A 203 -10.74 18.37 -1.60
CA LYS A 203 -10.39 17.62 -2.81
C LYS A 203 -8.90 17.32 -2.76
N ILE A 204 -8.57 16.10 -2.37
CA ILE A 204 -7.19 15.67 -2.09
C ILE A 204 -6.81 14.57 -3.07
N ILE A 205 -5.65 14.69 -3.70
CA ILE A 205 -5.03 13.62 -4.47
C ILE A 205 -3.90 13.04 -3.63
N VAL A 206 -3.95 11.73 -3.42
CA VAL A 206 -2.89 11.00 -2.70
C VAL A 206 -2.12 10.13 -3.67
N CYS A 207 -0.83 10.40 -3.84
CA CYS A 207 0.11 9.65 -4.64
C CYS A 207 0.93 8.72 -3.72
N HIS A 208 0.49 7.46 -3.58
CA HIS A 208 1.25 6.43 -2.88
C HIS A 208 2.22 5.78 -3.87
N LEU A 209 3.48 6.16 -3.78
CA LEU A 209 4.53 5.76 -4.73
C LEU A 209 5.57 4.90 -4.03
N GLY A 210 5.60 3.64 -4.36
CA GLY A 210 6.57 2.64 -3.95
C GLY A 210 6.92 1.72 -5.12
N ASN A 211 7.46 0.54 -4.87
CA ASN A 211 7.63 -0.48 -5.92
C ASN A 211 6.27 -0.90 -6.51
N GLY A 212 5.22 -1.03 -5.66
CA GLY A 212 3.82 -0.89 -6.06
C GLY A 212 3.40 0.56 -5.89
N ALA A 213 2.62 1.11 -6.83
CA ALA A 213 2.18 2.49 -6.81
C ALA A 213 0.70 2.63 -7.15
N SER A 214 0.03 3.54 -6.45
CA SER A 214 -1.35 3.93 -6.75
C SER A 214 -1.58 5.41 -6.47
N ILE A 215 -2.58 5.98 -7.11
CA ILE A 215 -3.04 7.34 -6.89
C ILE A 215 -4.55 7.30 -6.64
N THR A 216 -5.03 8.12 -5.73
CA THR A 216 -6.45 8.15 -5.33
C THR A 216 -6.96 9.57 -5.25
N ALA A 217 -8.16 9.78 -5.81
CA ALA A 217 -8.96 10.98 -5.64
C ALA A 217 -9.81 10.86 -4.38
N VAL A 218 -9.59 11.73 -3.41
CA VAL A 218 -10.34 11.76 -2.14
C VAL A 218 -11.13 13.06 -2.05
N LYS A 219 -12.46 12.96 -2.07
CA LYS A 219 -13.35 14.10 -1.92
C LYS A 219 -14.13 13.98 -0.64
N ASP A 220 -14.07 15.02 0.20
CA ASP A 220 -14.78 15.09 1.49
C ASP A 220 -14.49 13.88 2.39
N GLY A 221 -13.23 13.40 2.37
CA GLY A 221 -12.77 12.23 3.13
C GLY A 221 -13.16 10.87 2.57
N LYS A 222 -13.76 10.81 1.37
CA LYS A 222 -14.17 9.56 0.69
C LYS A 222 -13.37 9.35 -0.58
N SER A 223 -12.94 8.12 -0.82
CA SER A 223 -12.36 7.72 -2.10
C SER A 223 -13.44 7.81 -3.18
N VAL A 224 -13.20 8.62 -4.22
CA VAL A 224 -14.15 8.78 -5.35
C VAL A 224 -13.61 8.14 -6.63
N ASP A 225 -12.30 7.94 -6.73
CA ASP A 225 -11.65 7.12 -7.76
C ASP A 225 -10.25 6.72 -7.30
N THR A 226 -9.72 5.62 -7.86
CA THR A 226 -8.36 5.15 -7.60
C THR A 226 -7.79 4.44 -8.81
N SER A 227 -6.46 4.40 -8.93
CA SER A 227 -5.80 3.90 -10.14
C SER A 227 -5.68 2.38 -10.24
N MET A 228 -5.52 1.67 -9.13
CA MET A 228 -5.53 0.21 -9.15
C MET A 228 -6.95 -0.30 -9.38
N GLY A 229 -7.08 -1.42 -10.07
CA GLY A 229 -8.34 -1.94 -10.58
C GLY A 229 -8.90 -3.13 -9.83
N LEU A 230 -9.33 -4.15 -10.60
CA LEU A 230 -9.68 -5.49 -10.09
C LEU A 230 -8.51 -6.11 -9.35
N THR A 231 -7.30 -5.89 -9.85
CA THR A 231 -6.03 -6.34 -9.28
C THR A 231 -5.08 -5.14 -9.12
N PRO A 232 -3.98 -5.30 -8.34
CA PRO A 232 -2.97 -4.25 -8.21
C PRO A 232 -2.12 -4.02 -9.48
N LEU A 233 -2.51 -4.55 -10.64
CA LEU A 233 -1.80 -4.40 -11.91
C LEU A 233 -2.15 -3.10 -12.64
N GLN A 234 -3.44 -2.73 -12.66
CA GLN A 234 -3.94 -1.53 -13.34
C GLN A 234 -3.39 -0.24 -12.73
N GLY A 235 -3.34 0.81 -13.53
CA GLY A 235 -3.05 2.17 -13.10
C GLY A 235 -1.66 2.66 -13.48
N LEU A 236 -0.92 3.18 -12.52
CA LEU A 236 0.41 3.73 -12.72
C LEU A 236 1.41 2.66 -13.21
N MET A 237 2.41 3.07 -13.96
CA MET A 237 3.58 2.25 -14.20
C MET A 237 4.36 2.09 -12.90
N MET A 238 4.70 0.85 -12.54
CA MET A 238 5.33 0.49 -11.26
C MET A 238 6.73 -0.09 -11.48
N GLY A 239 7.39 -0.54 -10.43
CA GLY A 239 8.73 -1.12 -10.54
C GLY A 239 8.80 -2.26 -11.57
N THR A 240 7.85 -3.22 -11.49
CA THR A 240 7.81 -4.40 -12.37
C THR A 240 6.48 -4.60 -13.09
N ARG A 241 5.41 -3.87 -12.70
CA ARG A 241 4.06 -3.96 -13.28
C ARG A 241 3.87 -2.91 -14.37
N CYS A 242 3.20 -3.29 -15.45
CA CYS A 242 3.02 -2.40 -16.60
C CYS A 242 2.07 -1.21 -16.31
N GLY A 243 1.13 -1.35 -15.39
CA GLY A 243 0.02 -0.40 -15.24
C GLY A 243 -0.98 -0.49 -16.41
N ASP A 244 -1.64 0.62 -16.70
CA ASP A 244 -2.60 0.68 -17.81
C ASP A 244 -1.97 0.31 -19.16
N ILE A 245 -2.65 -0.57 -19.88
CA ILE A 245 -2.26 -1.02 -21.22
C ILE A 245 -3.52 -1.31 -22.02
N ASP A 246 -3.46 -1.14 -23.34
CA ASP A 246 -4.49 -1.59 -24.26
C ASP A 246 -4.64 -3.12 -24.18
N PRO A 247 -5.81 -3.67 -23.84
CA PRO A 247 -6.05 -5.12 -23.82
C PRO A 247 -5.72 -5.82 -25.15
N ALA A 248 -5.91 -5.15 -26.29
CA ALA A 248 -5.56 -5.70 -27.59
C ALA A 248 -4.04 -5.83 -27.76
N ALA A 249 -3.25 -4.92 -27.18
CA ALA A 249 -1.80 -5.04 -27.16
C ALA A 249 -1.32 -6.25 -26.36
N VAL A 250 -2.00 -6.60 -25.26
CA VAL A 250 -1.73 -7.78 -24.46
C VAL A 250 -1.92 -9.05 -25.30
N LEU A 251 -3.08 -9.18 -25.95
CA LEU A 251 -3.38 -10.31 -26.82
C LEU A 251 -2.42 -10.39 -28.04
N PHE A 252 -2.09 -9.25 -28.65
CA PHE A 252 -1.14 -9.18 -29.75
C PHE A 252 0.24 -9.73 -29.37
N VAL A 253 0.81 -9.25 -28.26
CA VAL A 253 2.13 -9.69 -27.77
C VAL A 253 2.08 -11.17 -27.38
N LYS A 254 1.04 -11.62 -26.67
CA LYS A 254 0.85 -13.02 -26.31
C LYS A 254 0.90 -13.92 -27.53
N ASN A 255 0.12 -13.61 -28.56
CA ASN A 255 0.00 -14.41 -29.78
C ASN A 255 1.32 -14.38 -30.62
N LYS A 256 1.91 -13.20 -30.81
CA LYS A 256 3.15 -13.05 -31.60
C LYS A 256 4.36 -13.73 -30.99
N ARG A 257 4.38 -13.84 -29.65
CA ARG A 257 5.46 -14.50 -28.92
C ARG A 257 5.15 -15.95 -28.52
N GLY A 258 3.95 -16.46 -28.81
CA GLY A 258 3.52 -17.80 -28.44
C GLY A 258 3.47 -18.03 -26.93
N LEU A 259 3.09 -17.00 -26.14
CA LEU A 259 3.06 -17.09 -24.68
C LEU A 259 1.77 -17.75 -24.19
N THR A 260 1.88 -18.53 -23.12
CA THR A 260 0.72 -18.97 -22.33
C THR A 260 0.12 -17.81 -21.53
N ASP A 261 -1.09 -18.00 -20.97
CA ASP A 261 -1.72 -16.99 -20.09
C ASP A 261 -0.84 -16.68 -18.87
N ALA A 262 -0.31 -17.71 -18.22
CA ALA A 262 0.58 -17.56 -17.06
C ALA A 262 1.89 -16.81 -17.41
N GLN A 263 2.47 -17.06 -18.59
CA GLN A 263 3.65 -16.33 -19.04
C GLN A 263 3.36 -14.87 -19.37
N MET A 264 2.18 -14.58 -19.90
CA MET A 264 1.76 -13.20 -20.17
C MET A 264 1.45 -12.46 -18.87
N ASP A 265 0.77 -13.10 -17.92
CA ASP A 265 0.55 -12.57 -16.58
C ASP A 265 1.88 -12.24 -15.87
N GLU A 266 2.82 -13.20 -15.85
CA GLU A 266 4.15 -12.97 -15.29
C GLU A 266 4.87 -11.80 -15.96
N ARG A 267 4.72 -11.68 -17.28
CA ARG A 267 5.32 -10.58 -18.06
C ARG A 267 4.78 -9.23 -17.63
N MET A 268 3.45 -9.11 -17.48
CA MET A 268 2.82 -7.85 -17.08
C MET A 268 3.11 -7.48 -15.63
N ASN A 269 3.17 -8.46 -14.73
CA ASN A 269 3.33 -8.23 -13.29
C ASN A 269 4.79 -8.14 -12.82
N LYS A 270 5.73 -8.89 -13.45
CA LYS A 270 7.09 -9.08 -12.93
C LYS A 270 8.20 -8.63 -13.87
N LYS A 271 7.92 -8.42 -15.17
CA LYS A 271 8.92 -8.15 -16.21
C LYS A 271 8.64 -6.87 -17.00
N SER A 272 7.73 -6.05 -16.55
CA SER A 272 7.29 -4.80 -17.16
C SER A 272 7.65 -3.59 -16.30
N GLY A 273 6.94 -2.50 -16.43
CA GLY A 273 7.16 -1.29 -15.64
C GLY A 273 8.54 -0.68 -15.87
N ILE A 274 9.11 -0.13 -14.79
CA ILE A 274 10.48 0.44 -14.81
C ILE A 274 11.46 -0.60 -15.27
N LEU A 275 11.44 -1.81 -14.69
CA LEU A 275 12.31 -2.91 -15.10
C LEU A 275 12.22 -3.21 -16.60
N GLY A 276 11.01 -3.23 -17.15
CA GLY A 276 10.76 -3.56 -18.55
C GLY A 276 11.33 -2.51 -19.52
N LEU A 277 11.20 -1.23 -19.19
CA LEU A 277 11.69 -0.13 -20.03
C LEU A 277 13.17 0.15 -19.79
N PHE A 278 13.60 0.30 -18.56
CA PHE A 278 14.99 0.55 -18.18
C PHE A 278 15.87 -0.68 -18.47
N GLY A 279 15.41 -1.88 -18.10
CA GLY A 279 16.07 -3.14 -18.42
C GLY A 279 17.19 -3.55 -17.47
N LYS A 280 17.53 -2.74 -16.47
CA LYS A 280 18.64 -3.01 -15.53
C LYS A 280 18.13 -3.26 -14.10
N SER A 281 17.19 -2.47 -13.64
CA SER A 281 16.66 -2.52 -12.27
C SER A 281 15.21 -2.07 -12.21
N SER A 282 14.47 -2.50 -11.18
CA SER A 282 13.15 -1.98 -10.80
C SER A 282 13.26 -0.95 -9.67
N ASP A 283 14.44 -0.75 -9.09
CA ASP A 283 14.67 0.20 -8.00
C ASP A 283 14.71 1.64 -8.55
N CYS A 284 13.90 2.51 -7.96
CA CYS A 284 13.83 3.91 -8.37
C CYS A 284 15.17 4.64 -8.16
N ARG A 285 15.96 4.25 -7.17
CA ARG A 285 17.29 4.86 -6.91
C ARG A 285 18.27 4.56 -8.03
N ASP A 286 18.26 3.33 -8.55
CA ASP A 286 19.10 2.94 -9.70
C ASP A 286 18.65 3.66 -10.95
N LEU A 287 17.31 3.81 -11.13
CA LEU A 287 16.76 4.58 -12.24
C LEU A 287 17.20 6.05 -12.18
N GLU A 288 17.05 6.70 -11.02
CA GLU A 288 17.43 8.12 -10.84
C GLU A 288 18.92 8.36 -11.08
N ASN A 289 19.79 7.48 -10.57
CA ASN A 289 21.22 7.56 -10.83
C ASN A 289 21.52 7.44 -12.32
N ALA A 290 20.91 6.48 -13.00
CA ALA A 290 21.11 6.29 -14.45
C ALA A 290 20.55 7.47 -15.28
N VAL A 291 19.47 8.11 -14.84
CA VAL A 291 18.95 9.35 -15.47
C VAL A 291 19.96 10.47 -15.35
N VAL A 292 20.57 10.65 -14.18
CA VAL A 292 21.63 11.68 -13.96
C VAL A 292 22.86 11.39 -14.80
N GLU A 293 23.21 10.13 -15.01
CA GLU A 293 24.31 9.68 -15.87
C GLU A 293 24.01 9.80 -17.37
N GLY A 294 22.76 10.10 -17.74
CA GLY A 294 22.34 10.27 -19.15
C GLY A 294 21.97 8.97 -19.86
N ASP A 295 21.66 7.88 -19.16
CA ASP A 295 21.18 6.64 -19.79
C ASP A 295 19.83 6.87 -20.49
N GLU A 296 19.82 6.72 -21.82
CA GLU A 296 18.64 7.02 -22.65
C GLU A 296 17.42 6.17 -22.27
N ARG A 297 17.62 4.90 -21.88
CA ARG A 297 16.50 4.04 -21.47
C ARG A 297 15.99 4.39 -20.08
N ALA A 298 16.84 4.85 -19.18
CA ALA A 298 16.45 5.36 -17.88
C ALA A 298 15.62 6.64 -18.03
N ILE A 299 16.08 7.58 -18.85
CA ILE A 299 15.35 8.83 -19.17
C ILE A 299 13.99 8.51 -19.78
N LEU A 300 13.91 7.56 -20.72
CA LEU A 300 12.64 7.14 -21.31
C LEU A 300 11.71 6.53 -20.26
N ALA A 301 12.19 5.60 -19.43
CA ALA A 301 11.40 4.93 -18.42
C ALA A 301 10.84 5.93 -17.39
N GLU A 302 11.65 6.87 -16.93
CA GLU A 302 11.22 7.95 -16.05
C GLU A 302 10.16 8.83 -16.73
N SER A 303 10.40 9.29 -17.97
CA SER A 303 9.48 10.15 -18.71
C SER A 303 8.11 9.48 -18.89
N VAL A 304 8.08 8.19 -19.22
CA VAL A 304 6.82 7.41 -19.33
C VAL A 304 6.11 7.33 -17.98
N SER A 305 6.85 7.10 -16.90
CA SER A 305 6.28 7.03 -15.55
C SER A 305 5.68 8.36 -15.12
N MET A 306 6.40 9.46 -15.30
CA MET A 306 5.95 10.81 -14.93
C MET A 306 4.79 11.29 -15.80
N HIS A 307 4.79 10.97 -17.09
CA HIS A 307 3.66 11.27 -17.97
C HIS A 307 2.36 10.61 -17.45
N ARG A 308 2.42 9.33 -17.07
CA ARG A 308 1.25 8.60 -16.55
C ARG A 308 0.79 9.15 -15.21
N LEU A 309 1.73 9.43 -14.29
CA LEU A 309 1.38 10.02 -12.98
C LEU A 309 0.71 11.38 -13.14
N ARG A 310 1.25 12.24 -14.00
CA ARG A 310 0.67 13.55 -14.33
C ARG A 310 -0.71 13.44 -14.95
N SER A 311 -0.90 12.49 -15.87
CA SER A 311 -2.20 12.23 -16.50
C SER A 311 -3.27 11.85 -15.47
N TYR A 312 -2.91 11.02 -14.48
CA TYR A 312 -3.81 10.66 -13.38
C TYR A 312 -4.12 11.85 -12.46
N ILE A 313 -3.12 12.67 -12.12
CA ILE A 313 -3.36 13.90 -11.32
C ILE A 313 -4.36 14.81 -12.03
N GLY A 314 -4.17 15.03 -13.34
CA GLY A 314 -5.09 15.84 -14.15
C GLY A 314 -6.49 15.25 -14.23
N ALA A 315 -6.61 13.94 -14.48
CA ALA A 315 -7.88 13.23 -14.53
C ALA A 315 -8.63 13.33 -13.19
N TYR A 316 -7.95 13.14 -12.08
CA TYR A 316 -8.57 13.19 -10.75
C TYR A 316 -8.92 14.60 -10.30
N ALA A 317 -8.16 15.61 -10.70
CA ALA A 317 -8.56 17.00 -10.54
C ALA A 317 -9.86 17.28 -11.30
N ALA A 318 -10.01 16.75 -12.54
CA ALA A 318 -11.24 16.88 -13.32
C ALA A 318 -12.42 16.13 -12.68
N VAL A 319 -12.21 14.87 -12.23
CA VAL A 319 -13.26 14.05 -11.58
C VAL A 319 -13.81 14.74 -10.33
N MET A 320 -12.95 15.38 -9.53
CA MET A 320 -13.36 16.09 -8.32
C MET A 320 -13.89 17.50 -8.58
N GLY A 321 -13.69 18.05 -9.79
CA GLY A 321 -13.99 19.44 -10.12
C GLY A 321 -13.03 20.44 -9.45
N GLY A 322 -11.74 20.10 -9.41
CA GLY A 322 -10.63 20.87 -8.82
C GLY A 322 -9.78 20.02 -7.89
N VAL A 323 -8.74 20.62 -7.32
CA VAL A 323 -7.85 20.00 -6.35
C VAL A 323 -7.41 21.06 -5.32
N ASP A 324 -7.46 20.71 -4.03
CA ASP A 324 -7.02 21.57 -2.92
C ASP A 324 -5.64 21.15 -2.41
N ALA A 325 -5.33 19.84 -2.46
CA ALA A 325 -4.04 19.32 -2.04
C ALA A 325 -3.59 18.09 -2.84
N ILE A 326 -2.27 17.96 -3.03
CA ILE A 326 -1.59 16.79 -3.58
C ILE A 326 -0.60 16.29 -2.53
N CYS A 327 -0.76 15.02 -2.12
CA CYS A 327 0.08 14.39 -1.11
C CYS A 327 0.94 13.28 -1.72
N PHE A 328 2.23 13.28 -1.42
CA PHE A 328 3.17 12.24 -1.79
C PHE A 328 3.50 11.37 -0.59
N THR A 329 3.41 10.06 -0.75
CA THR A 329 3.67 9.06 0.27
C THR A 329 4.24 7.77 -0.33
N GLY A 330 4.59 6.81 0.52
CA GLY A 330 5.29 5.60 0.11
C GLY A 330 6.77 5.85 -0.15
N GLY A 331 7.57 4.78 -0.26
CA GLY A 331 9.02 4.88 -0.28
C GLY A 331 9.59 5.86 -1.33
N ILE A 332 9.03 5.86 -2.54
CA ILE A 332 9.43 6.79 -3.61
C ILE A 332 8.85 8.19 -3.35
N GLY A 333 7.54 8.27 -3.06
CA GLY A 333 6.87 9.55 -2.83
C GLY A 333 7.48 10.35 -1.68
N GLU A 334 7.94 9.67 -0.64
CA GLU A 334 8.57 10.29 0.53
C GLU A 334 10.04 10.69 0.28
N ASN A 335 10.81 9.90 -0.48
CA ASN A 335 12.27 10.05 -0.53
C ASN A 335 12.80 10.61 -1.86
N SER A 336 12.04 10.55 -2.96
CA SER A 336 12.46 11.06 -4.26
C SER A 336 11.97 12.49 -4.51
N SER A 337 12.86 13.46 -4.39
CA SER A 337 12.57 14.84 -4.78
C SER A 337 12.40 15.00 -6.29
N MET A 338 13.17 14.24 -7.07
CA MET A 338 13.09 14.21 -8.54
C MET A 338 11.71 13.73 -9.02
N THR A 339 11.21 12.63 -8.49
CA THR A 339 9.86 12.11 -8.81
C THR A 339 8.79 13.16 -8.52
N ARG A 340 8.82 13.80 -7.35
CA ARG A 340 7.83 14.83 -6.99
C ARG A 340 7.89 16.04 -7.90
N GLU A 341 9.08 16.54 -8.20
CA GLU A 341 9.28 17.68 -9.10
C GLU A 341 8.76 17.37 -10.50
N LYS A 342 9.21 16.27 -11.10
CA LYS A 342 8.82 15.88 -12.45
C LYS A 342 7.33 15.51 -12.58
N ALA A 343 6.71 14.94 -11.53
CA ALA A 343 5.30 14.66 -11.52
C ALA A 343 4.42 15.91 -11.57
N LEU A 344 4.90 17.01 -11.00
CA LEU A 344 4.15 18.28 -10.90
C LEU A 344 4.46 19.27 -12.02
N GLU A 345 5.48 19.03 -12.82
CA GLU A 345 5.86 19.88 -13.95
C GLU A 345 4.72 19.98 -14.98
N GLY A 346 4.35 21.21 -15.35
CA GLY A 346 3.25 21.50 -16.28
C GLY A 346 1.85 21.45 -15.64
N LEU A 347 1.76 21.37 -14.30
CA LEU A 347 0.48 21.45 -13.56
C LEU A 347 0.20 22.85 -12.97
N GLU A 348 0.98 23.85 -13.35
CA GLU A 348 0.83 25.24 -12.86
C GLU A 348 -0.55 25.81 -13.19
N PHE A 349 -1.18 25.37 -14.27
CA PHE A 349 -2.55 25.77 -14.64
C PHE A 349 -3.61 25.33 -13.61
N LEU A 350 -3.32 24.31 -12.79
CA LEU A 350 -4.16 23.92 -11.65
C LEU A 350 -3.91 24.78 -10.40
N GLY A 351 -2.89 25.66 -10.42
CA GLY A 351 -2.45 26.44 -9.28
C GLY A 351 -1.43 25.71 -8.40
N VAL A 352 -0.73 24.74 -8.96
CA VAL A 352 0.31 23.94 -8.30
C VAL A 352 1.64 24.68 -8.44
N GLU A 353 2.29 25.06 -7.32
CA GLU A 353 3.61 25.66 -7.31
C GLU A 353 4.50 24.97 -6.27
N LEU A 354 5.42 24.12 -6.76
CA LEU A 354 6.38 23.43 -5.91
C LEU A 354 7.49 24.36 -5.46
N ASP A 355 7.84 24.33 -4.17
CA ASP A 355 9.07 24.91 -3.64
C ASP A 355 10.22 23.91 -3.83
N LYS A 356 11.05 24.15 -4.85
CA LYS A 356 12.14 23.25 -5.23
C LYS A 356 13.23 23.16 -4.17
N GLU A 357 13.48 24.25 -3.42
CA GLU A 357 14.48 24.27 -2.35
C GLU A 357 14.03 23.38 -1.19
N ILE A 358 12.79 23.56 -0.72
CA ILE A 358 12.24 22.72 0.34
C ILE A 358 12.13 21.26 -0.13
N ASN A 359 11.70 21.02 -1.38
CA ASN A 359 11.58 19.69 -1.95
C ASN A 359 12.90 18.92 -2.01
N SER A 360 14.02 19.61 -2.25
CA SER A 360 15.35 18.99 -2.35
C SER A 360 15.92 18.53 -1.00
N VAL A 361 15.43 19.09 0.11
CA VAL A 361 15.94 18.79 1.45
C VAL A 361 15.25 17.56 2.04
N ARG A 362 16.04 16.59 2.51
CA ARG A 362 15.52 15.40 3.17
C ARG A 362 15.08 15.75 4.60
N LYS A 363 13.79 15.90 4.82
CA LYS A 363 13.18 16.18 6.14
C LYS A 363 12.33 14.97 6.58
N LYS A 364 12.28 14.70 7.88
CA LYS A 364 11.36 13.68 8.46
C LYS A 364 9.97 14.29 8.68
N GLY A 365 8.96 13.42 8.79
CA GLY A 365 7.57 13.80 9.10
C GLY A 365 6.84 14.49 7.95
N ASN A 366 5.74 15.15 8.29
CA ASN A 366 4.91 15.88 7.34
C ASN A 366 5.64 17.16 6.90
N VAL A 367 5.80 17.35 5.59
CA VAL A 367 6.55 18.50 5.05
C VAL A 367 5.70 19.19 3.99
N LYS A 368 5.42 20.48 4.19
CA LYS A 368 4.85 21.35 3.16
C LYS A 368 5.89 21.56 2.06
N LEU A 369 5.53 21.25 0.84
CA LEU A 369 6.39 21.35 -0.35
C LEU A 369 5.92 22.44 -1.32
N SER A 370 4.72 22.99 -1.13
CA SER A 370 4.21 24.08 -1.96
C SER A 370 4.76 25.43 -1.50
N LYS A 371 4.96 26.35 -2.46
CA LYS A 371 5.19 27.77 -2.17
C LYS A 371 3.99 28.37 -1.44
N ASP A 372 4.17 29.50 -0.77
CA ASP A 372 3.07 30.21 -0.12
C ASP A 372 2.10 30.83 -1.13
N SER A 373 2.54 31.10 -2.36
CA SER A 373 1.72 31.57 -3.48
C SER A 373 0.87 30.46 -4.12
N SER A 374 1.17 29.20 -3.85
CA SER A 374 0.46 28.06 -4.45
C SER A 374 -0.98 27.99 -3.97
N LYS A 375 -1.91 27.88 -4.90
CA LYS A 375 -3.34 27.65 -4.61
C LYS A 375 -3.61 26.23 -4.14
N VAL A 376 -2.80 25.29 -4.61
CA VAL A 376 -2.88 23.87 -4.25
C VAL A 376 -1.79 23.54 -3.26
N LEU A 377 -2.15 22.98 -2.12
CA LEU A 377 -1.18 22.52 -1.14
C LEU A 377 -0.45 21.28 -1.66
N ILE A 378 0.86 21.24 -1.49
CA ILE A 378 1.67 20.08 -1.84
C ILE A 378 2.36 19.62 -0.56
N TYR A 379 2.18 18.35 -0.21
CA TYR A 379 2.77 17.79 0.99
C TYR A 379 3.45 16.45 0.73
N LYS A 380 4.53 16.21 1.45
CA LYS A 380 5.04 14.88 1.74
C LYS A 380 4.50 14.46 3.09
N ILE A 381 3.78 13.34 3.14
CA ILE A 381 3.19 12.77 4.36
C ILE A 381 3.59 11.31 4.42
N PRO A 382 4.43 10.88 5.38
CA PRO A 382 4.75 9.48 5.58
C PRO A 382 3.49 8.67 5.91
N THR A 383 3.31 7.54 5.24
CA THR A 383 2.20 6.65 5.58
C THR A 383 2.48 5.87 6.87
N ASN A 384 1.42 5.51 7.58
CA ASN A 384 1.48 4.65 8.76
C ASN A 384 0.27 3.70 8.77
N GLU A 385 0.37 2.66 7.96
CA GLU A 385 -0.71 1.67 7.80
C GLU A 385 -0.92 0.85 9.08
N GLU A 386 0.16 0.54 9.79
CA GLU A 386 0.10 -0.20 11.04
C GLU A 386 -0.68 0.55 12.12
N LEU A 387 -0.55 1.87 12.19
CA LEU A 387 -1.32 2.69 13.11
C LEU A 387 -2.82 2.68 12.78
N VAL A 388 -3.18 2.72 11.50
CA VAL A 388 -4.60 2.61 11.08
C VAL A 388 -5.16 1.26 11.49
N ILE A 389 -4.43 0.16 11.23
CA ILE A 389 -4.83 -1.19 11.63
C ILE A 389 -5.00 -1.27 13.15
N ALA A 390 -4.05 -0.71 13.91
CA ALA A 390 -4.10 -0.71 15.36
C ALA A 390 -5.30 0.10 15.90
N ARG A 391 -5.59 1.28 15.34
CA ARG A 391 -6.74 2.12 15.74
C ARG A 391 -8.08 1.44 15.46
N ASP A 392 -8.22 0.81 14.30
CA ASP A 392 -9.43 0.06 13.96
C ASP A 392 -9.59 -1.18 14.84
N THR A 393 -8.49 -1.90 15.11
CA THR A 393 -8.48 -3.02 16.02
C THR A 393 -8.92 -2.59 17.43
N PHE A 394 -8.36 -1.51 17.94
CA PHE A 394 -8.72 -0.94 19.23
C PHE A 394 -10.20 -0.57 19.31
N ARG A 395 -10.74 0.11 18.29
CA ARG A 395 -12.14 0.51 18.23
C ARG A 395 -13.10 -0.68 18.25
N LEU A 396 -12.75 -1.78 17.56
CA LEU A 396 -13.60 -2.97 17.43
C LEU A 396 -13.38 -3.98 18.56
N ALA A 397 -12.23 -3.97 19.20
CA ALA A 397 -11.91 -4.91 20.28
C ALA A 397 -12.34 -4.41 21.68
N LYS A 398 -12.66 -3.13 21.84
CA LYS A 398 -13.32 -2.60 23.03
C LYS A 398 -14.70 -3.26 23.21
#